data_4661e01a9c1254b6a7242d0b72179b14
#
_entry.id   4661e01a9c1254b6a7242d0b72179b14
#
_cell.length_a   1.000
_cell.length_b   1.000
_cell.length_c   1.000
_cell.angle_alpha   90.00
_cell.angle_beta   90.00
_cell.angle_gamma   90.00
#
_symmetry.space_group_name_H-M   'P 1'
#
loop_
_entity.id
_entity.type
_entity.pdbx_description
1 polymer ?
#
loop_
_entity_poly.entity_id
_entity_poly.type
_entity_poly.pdbx_seq_one_letter_code
_entity_poly.pdbx_strand_id
1 'polypeptide(L)'
;MDRPSVVTIGVFDGVHVGHQALIRHNLQIAQRFDLESVVVTFEPNPLEVLRPDDAPTRLCELSRRVELIAGLGVELVEVVEFDADLASQTAQEFAQAVLLDRLDARHVVIGHGFRFGNRARGTAETLREAGLTVDEYSLLGDVEPVSSTRIRAAVAAGDVVEAAAMLGRPHEIAG
;
A
#
# COMPACT_ATOMS: atom_id res chain seq x y z
N MET A 1 -18.40 -7.53 -5.83
CA MET A 1 -17.79 -8.34 -4.75
C MET A 1 -18.91 -9.09 -4.06
N ASP A 2 -18.70 -10.34 -3.73
CA ASP A 2 -19.76 -11.18 -3.13
C ASP A 2 -19.80 -11.10 -1.59
N ARG A 3 -18.74 -10.54 -0.99
CA ARG A 3 -18.58 -10.36 0.45
C ARG A 3 -18.02 -8.96 0.75
N PRO A 4 -18.29 -8.40 1.96
CA PRO A 4 -17.58 -7.22 2.44
C PRO A 4 -16.08 -7.44 2.48
N SER A 5 -15.30 -6.36 2.43
CA SER A 5 -13.84 -6.47 2.33
C SER A 5 -13.09 -5.94 3.53
N VAL A 6 -11.86 -6.43 3.66
CA VAL A 6 -10.76 -5.79 4.41
C VAL A 6 -9.74 -5.25 3.43
N VAL A 7 -9.45 -3.97 3.54
CA VAL A 7 -8.62 -3.24 2.59
C VAL A 7 -7.31 -2.83 3.24
N THR A 8 -6.18 -3.00 2.54
CA THR A 8 -4.95 -2.29 2.86
C THR A 8 -4.56 -1.35 1.72
N ILE A 9 -4.01 -0.19 2.03
CA ILE A 9 -3.79 0.91 1.09
C ILE A 9 -2.33 1.32 1.10
N GLY A 10 -1.73 1.44 -0.07
CA GLY A 10 -0.36 1.93 -0.18
C GLY A 10 0.16 1.95 -1.61
N VAL A 11 1.29 2.58 -1.83
CA VAL A 11 1.98 2.56 -3.13
C VAL A 11 2.60 1.19 -3.40
N PHE A 12 3.06 0.51 -2.35
CA PHE A 12 3.66 -0.83 -2.37
C PHE A 12 4.83 -0.98 -3.35
N ASP A 13 5.54 0.10 -3.67
CA ASP A 13 6.67 0.05 -4.58
C ASP A 13 7.76 -0.88 -4.03
N GLY A 14 8.12 -1.88 -4.85
CA GLY A 14 9.05 -2.94 -4.50
C GLY A 14 8.49 -4.07 -3.63
N VAL A 15 7.28 -3.97 -3.07
CA VAL A 15 6.64 -4.99 -2.20
C VAL A 15 7.63 -5.59 -1.20
N HIS A 16 8.33 -4.72 -0.46
CA HIS A 16 9.36 -5.10 0.52
C HIS A 16 8.79 -5.84 1.74
N VAL A 17 9.64 -6.39 2.58
CA VAL A 17 9.23 -7.23 3.71
C VAL A 17 8.24 -6.55 4.65
N GLY A 18 8.33 -5.22 4.83
CA GLY A 18 7.34 -4.44 5.59
C GLY A 18 5.97 -4.40 4.91
N HIS A 19 5.91 -4.22 3.60
CA HIS A 19 4.67 -4.33 2.82
C HIS A 19 4.08 -5.73 2.90
N GLN A 20 4.91 -6.76 2.75
CA GLN A 20 4.47 -8.16 2.86
C GLN A 20 3.88 -8.47 4.23
N ALA A 21 4.46 -7.93 5.31
CA ALA A 21 3.94 -8.12 6.67
C ALA A 21 2.57 -7.45 6.84
N LEU A 22 2.40 -6.21 6.35
CA LEU A 22 1.12 -5.50 6.36
C LEU A 22 0.04 -6.27 5.58
N ILE A 23 0.38 -6.77 4.39
CA ILE A 23 -0.54 -7.55 3.54
C ILE A 23 -0.89 -8.88 4.21
N ARG A 24 0.07 -9.57 4.84
CA ARG A 24 -0.23 -10.80 5.60
C ARG A 24 -1.16 -10.53 6.78
N HIS A 25 -1.03 -9.39 7.45
CA HIS A 25 -1.97 -9.00 8.50
C HIS A 25 -3.38 -8.77 7.94
N ASN A 26 -3.50 -8.12 6.78
CA ASN A 26 -4.78 -7.99 6.05
C ASN A 26 -5.40 -9.39 5.79
N LEU A 27 -4.62 -10.35 5.28
CA LEU A 27 -5.09 -11.72 5.05
C LEU A 27 -5.56 -12.42 6.34
N GLN A 28 -4.89 -12.20 7.46
CA GLN A 28 -5.33 -12.75 8.77
C GLN A 28 -6.67 -12.17 9.21
N ILE A 29 -6.88 -10.87 9.00
CA ILE A 29 -8.17 -10.20 9.28
C ILE A 29 -9.26 -10.73 8.33
N ALA A 30 -8.94 -10.86 7.03
CA ALA A 30 -9.85 -11.45 6.05
C ALA A 30 -10.35 -12.82 6.48
N GLN A 31 -9.43 -13.72 6.82
CA GLN A 31 -9.76 -15.06 7.28
C GLN A 31 -10.56 -15.07 8.59
N ARG A 32 -10.19 -14.20 9.55
CA ARG A 32 -10.84 -14.14 10.86
C ARG A 32 -12.29 -13.69 10.79
N PHE A 33 -12.61 -12.79 9.90
CA PHE A 33 -13.93 -12.13 9.82
C PHE A 33 -14.72 -12.51 8.57
N ASP A 34 -14.25 -13.47 7.79
CA ASP A 34 -14.85 -13.90 6.52
C ASP A 34 -15.06 -12.72 5.54
N LEU A 35 -14.00 -11.92 5.38
CA LEU A 35 -13.96 -10.78 4.48
C LEU A 35 -13.14 -11.10 3.23
N GLU A 36 -13.40 -10.38 2.14
CA GLU A 36 -12.56 -10.43 0.95
C GLU A 36 -11.28 -9.61 1.18
N SER A 37 -10.11 -10.21 0.91
CA SER A 37 -8.83 -9.51 1.08
C SER A 37 -8.53 -8.62 -0.13
N VAL A 38 -8.38 -7.32 0.10
CA VAL A 38 -8.14 -6.33 -0.95
C VAL A 38 -6.89 -5.51 -0.65
N VAL A 39 -6.05 -5.34 -1.67
CA VAL A 39 -4.93 -4.39 -1.64
C VAL A 39 -5.20 -3.29 -2.65
N VAL A 40 -5.29 -2.05 -2.18
CA VAL A 40 -5.38 -0.84 -3.02
C VAL A 40 -3.99 -0.29 -3.25
N THR A 41 -3.61 -0.17 -4.52
CA THR A 41 -2.39 0.51 -4.96
C THR A 41 -2.68 1.53 -6.03
N PHE A 42 -1.71 2.37 -6.35
CA PHE A 42 -1.89 3.53 -7.24
C PHE A 42 -0.98 3.44 -8.45
N GLU A 43 -1.49 3.89 -9.61
CA GLU A 43 -0.71 4.06 -10.82
C GLU A 43 -1.19 5.31 -11.59
N PRO A 44 -0.31 6.24 -11.95
CA PRO A 44 1.11 6.31 -11.58
C PRO A 44 1.34 6.48 -10.08
N ASN A 45 2.62 6.43 -9.66
CA ASN A 45 2.96 6.71 -8.26
C ASN A 45 2.49 8.12 -7.89
N PRO A 46 1.81 8.33 -6.76
CA PRO A 46 1.32 9.65 -6.35
C PRO A 46 2.37 10.77 -6.43
N LEU A 47 3.64 10.48 -6.15
CA LEU A 47 4.70 11.48 -6.25
C LEU A 47 5.04 11.85 -7.71
N GLU A 48 4.80 10.97 -8.68
CA GLU A 48 4.99 11.29 -10.10
C GLU A 48 3.99 12.36 -10.58
N VAL A 49 2.80 12.41 -9.97
CA VAL A 49 1.77 13.41 -10.29
C VAL A 49 1.93 14.68 -9.43
N LEU A 50 2.17 14.51 -8.13
CA LEU A 50 2.21 15.63 -7.18
C LEU A 50 3.52 16.40 -7.20
N ARG A 51 4.64 15.74 -7.49
CA ARG A 51 6.01 16.29 -7.50
C ARG A 51 6.86 15.56 -8.54
N PRO A 52 6.60 15.76 -9.85
CA PRO A 52 7.27 15.00 -10.91
C PRO A 52 8.80 15.15 -10.88
N ASP A 53 9.31 16.32 -10.50
CA ASP A 53 10.75 16.57 -10.40
C ASP A 53 11.42 15.84 -9.21
N ASP A 54 10.65 15.48 -8.19
CA ASP A 54 11.10 14.76 -7.00
C ASP A 54 10.64 13.29 -7.00
N ALA A 55 10.06 12.82 -8.11
CA ALA A 55 9.52 11.47 -8.19
C ALA A 55 10.65 10.43 -8.04
N PRO A 56 10.50 9.46 -7.11
CA PRO A 56 11.53 8.47 -6.89
C PRO A 56 11.58 7.45 -8.03
N THR A 57 12.76 6.96 -8.36
CA THR A 57 12.90 5.82 -9.27
C THR A 57 12.07 4.63 -8.77
N ARG A 58 11.31 4.01 -9.65
CA ARG A 58 10.50 2.83 -9.33
C ARG A 58 11.40 1.65 -8.95
N LEU A 59 11.00 0.91 -7.95
CA LEU A 59 11.66 -0.35 -7.56
C LEU A 59 11.15 -1.55 -8.35
N CYS A 60 9.92 -1.45 -8.87
CA CYS A 60 9.36 -2.44 -9.78
C CYS A 60 8.23 -1.82 -10.62
N GLU A 61 8.05 -2.38 -11.82
CA GLU A 61 6.93 -2.03 -12.70
C GLU A 61 5.58 -2.46 -12.09
N LEU A 62 4.49 -1.82 -12.55
CA LEU A 62 3.14 -2.10 -12.06
C LEU A 62 2.77 -3.58 -12.18
N SER A 63 3.00 -4.20 -13.35
CA SER A 63 2.69 -5.61 -13.57
C SER A 63 3.37 -6.50 -12.54
N ARG A 64 4.66 -6.25 -12.28
CA ARG A 64 5.42 -7.01 -11.29
C ARG A 64 4.95 -6.74 -9.86
N ARG A 65 4.59 -5.51 -9.53
CA ARG A 65 4.00 -5.15 -8.24
C ARG A 65 2.71 -5.91 -7.98
N VAL A 66 1.81 -5.94 -8.97
CA VAL A 66 0.54 -6.69 -8.89
C VAL A 66 0.79 -8.18 -8.73
N GLU A 67 1.69 -8.79 -9.51
CA GLU A 67 2.08 -10.20 -9.37
C GLU A 67 2.60 -10.53 -7.97
N LEU A 68 3.49 -9.68 -7.43
CA LEU A 68 4.07 -9.89 -6.10
C LEU A 68 3.01 -9.80 -4.99
N ILE A 69 2.06 -8.87 -5.10
CA ILE A 69 0.96 -8.72 -4.14
C ILE A 69 0.01 -9.92 -4.26
N ALA A 70 -0.42 -10.28 -5.46
CA ALA A 70 -1.29 -11.42 -5.69
C ALA A 70 -0.64 -12.75 -5.24
N GLY A 71 0.66 -12.89 -5.43
CA GLY A 71 1.45 -14.04 -4.97
C GLY A 71 1.47 -14.23 -3.44
N LEU A 72 1.06 -13.23 -2.66
CA LEU A 72 0.87 -13.36 -1.21
C LEU A 72 -0.47 -14.01 -0.85
N GLY A 73 -1.38 -14.21 -1.82
CA GLY A 73 -2.70 -14.83 -1.62
C GLY A 73 -3.84 -13.83 -1.48
N VAL A 74 -3.63 -12.56 -1.87
CA VAL A 74 -4.66 -11.52 -1.89
C VAL A 74 -5.72 -11.85 -2.96
N GLU A 75 -7.00 -11.72 -2.62
CA GLU A 75 -8.11 -12.04 -3.54
C GLU A 75 -8.30 -10.96 -4.61
N LEU A 76 -8.10 -9.69 -4.26
CA LEU A 76 -8.21 -8.57 -5.19
C LEU A 76 -7.06 -7.57 -5.02
N VAL A 77 -6.39 -7.24 -6.12
CA VAL A 77 -5.47 -6.10 -6.20
C VAL A 77 -6.15 -5.00 -7.01
N GLU A 78 -6.60 -3.97 -6.34
CA GLU A 78 -7.25 -2.82 -6.93
C GLU A 78 -6.22 -1.76 -7.28
N VAL A 79 -6.04 -1.50 -8.56
CA VAL A 79 -5.15 -0.45 -9.06
C VAL A 79 -5.98 0.80 -9.36
N VAL A 80 -5.81 1.81 -8.53
CA VAL A 80 -6.51 3.10 -8.68
C VAL A 80 -5.63 4.04 -9.48
N GLU A 81 -6.19 4.59 -10.56
CA GLU A 81 -5.52 5.65 -11.33
C GLU A 81 -5.34 6.89 -10.45
N PHE A 82 -4.07 7.31 -10.29
CA PHE A 82 -3.75 8.49 -9.50
C PHE A 82 -3.53 9.69 -10.41
N ASP A 83 -4.56 10.47 -10.58
CA ASP A 83 -4.58 11.69 -11.37
C ASP A 83 -4.81 12.94 -10.50
N ALA A 84 -4.95 14.10 -11.16
CA ALA A 84 -5.20 15.36 -10.48
C ALA A 84 -6.57 15.40 -9.78
N ASP A 85 -7.57 14.70 -10.33
CA ASP A 85 -8.91 14.64 -9.76
C ASP A 85 -8.89 13.83 -8.45
N LEU A 86 -8.28 12.65 -8.46
CA LEU A 86 -8.09 11.84 -7.25
C LEU A 86 -7.23 12.58 -6.22
N ALA A 87 -6.16 13.25 -6.64
CA ALA A 87 -5.28 14.02 -5.77
C ALA A 87 -5.98 15.20 -5.08
N SER A 88 -7.06 15.71 -5.68
CA SER A 88 -7.88 16.81 -5.14
C SER A 88 -8.90 16.35 -4.10
N GLN A 89 -9.26 15.06 -4.09
CA GLN A 89 -10.27 14.51 -3.20
C GLN A 89 -9.83 14.62 -1.74
N THR A 90 -10.76 14.99 -0.89
CA THR A 90 -10.59 14.89 0.56
C THR A 90 -10.44 13.44 0.99
N ALA A 91 -9.94 13.21 2.19
CA ALA A 91 -9.84 11.87 2.73
C ALA A 91 -11.23 11.22 2.91
N GLN A 92 -12.25 11.99 3.25
CA GLN A 92 -13.63 11.53 3.38
C GLN A 92 -14.22 11.12 2.04
N GLU A 93 -14.03 11.92 0.98
CA GLU A 93 -14.48 11.58 -0.37
C GLU A 93 -13.82 10.30 -0.89
N PHE A 94 -12.51 10.16 -0.70
CA PHE A 94 -11.80 8.93 -1.04
C PHE A 94 -12.33 7.71 -0.25
N ALA A 95 -12.49 7.86 1.07
CA ALA A 95 -13.01 6.78 1.91
C ALA A 95 -14.42 6.35 1.47
N GLN A 96 -15.30 7.32 1.18
CA GLN A 96 -16.64 7.03 0.72
C GLN A 96 -16.64 6.35 -0.66
N ALA A 97 -16.03 6.98 -1.66
CA ALA A 97 -16.13 6.53 -3.05
C ALA A 97 -15.37 5.21 -3.30
N VAL A 98 -14.15 5.09 -2.75
CA VAL A 98 -13.29 3.95 -3.04
C VAL A 98 -13.46 2.84 -2.03
N LEU A 99 -13.43 3.14 -0.73
CA LEU A 99 -13.44 2.08 0.27
C LEU A 99 -14.85 1.56 0.54
N LEU A 100 -15.82 2.46 0.74
CA LEU A 100 -17.18 2.06 1.10
C LEU A 100 -18.01 1.67 -0.13
N ASP A 101 -18.14 2.56 -1.11
CA ASP A 101 -19.07 2.35 -2.22
C ASP A 101 -18.55 1.33 -3.24
N ARG A 102 -17.25 1.39 -3.57
CA ARG A 102 -16.65 0.52 -4.60
C ARG A 102 -16.19 -0.82 -4.04
N LEU A 103 -15.56 -0.84 -2.85
CA LEU A 103 -14.94 -2.02 -2.27
C LEU A 103 -15.71 -2.64 -1.11
N ASP A 104 -16.88 -2.11 -0.74
CA ASP A 104 -17.67 -2.54 0.43
C ASP A 104 -16.79 -2.83 1.66
N ALA A 105 -15.82 -1.95 1.93
CA ALA A 105 -14.88 -2.14 3.02
C ALA A 105 -15.60 -2.05 4.37
N ARG A 106 -15.27 -2.97 5.26
CA ARG A 106 -15.69 -2.95 6.67
C ARG A 106 -14.50 -2.78 7.59
N HIS A 107 -13.34 -3.20 7.11
CA HIS A 107 -12.09 -3.17 7.86
C HIS A 107 -10.98 -2.58 6.99
N VAL A 108 -10.09 -1.80 7.60
CA VAL A 108 -8.91 -1.25 6.93
C VAL A 108 -7.68 -1.53 7.77
N VAL A 109 -6.64 -2.07 7.13
CA VAL A 109 -5.32 -2.31 7.73
C VAL A 109 -4.35 -1.32 7.13
N ILE A 110 -3.76 -0.46 7.94
CA ILE A 110 -2.80 0.57 7.51
C ILE A 110 -1.52 0.53 8.33
N GLY A 111 -0.44 0.98 7.74
CA GLY A 111 0.81 1.18 8.49
C GLY A 111 0.67 2.31 9.51
N HIS A 112 1.42 2.23 10.61
CA HIS A 112 1.45 3.29 11.61
C HIS A 112 1.82 4.64 10.98
N GLY A 113 1.06 5.68 11.32
CA GLY A 113 1.26 7.02 10.78
C GLY A 113 0.84 7.22 9.32
N PHE A 114 0.11 6.26 8.73
CA PHE A 114 -0.41 6.38 7.36
C PHE A 114 -1.21 7.66 7.15
N ARG A 115 -1.00 8.29 6.00
CA ARG A 115 -1.67 9.52 5.59
C ARG A 115 -2.20 9.38 4.17
N PHE A 116 -3.39 9.95 3.90
CA PHE A 116 -4.05 9.86 2.60
C PHE A 116 -4.93 11.08 2.31
N GLY A 117 -5.51 11.13 1.11
CA GLY A 117 -6.34 12.24 0.66
C GLY A 117 -5.55 13.53 0.40
N ASN A 118 -6.25 14.56 -0.01
CA ASN A 118 -5.64 15.84 -0.38
C ASN A 118 -4.73 16.39 0.73
N ARG A 119 -3.51 16.75 0.35
CA ARG A 119 -2.45 17.25 1.26
C ARG A 119 -2.15 16.33 2.43
N ALA A 120 -2.38 15.02 2.27
CA ALA A 120 -2.12 14.01 3.29
C ALA A 120 -2.83 14.30 4.64
N ARG A 121 -4.04 14.86 4.62
CA ARG A 121 -4.81 15.23 5.82
C ARG A 121 -5.55 14.07 6.45
N GLY A 122 -5.85 13.01 5.68
CA GLY A 122 -6.51 11.81 6.16
C GLY A 122 -5.64 11.00 7.11
N THR A 123 -6.26 10.46 8.13
CA THR A 123 -5.62 9.67 9.19
C THR A 123 -6.45 8.42 9.49
N ALA A 124 -5.95 7.55 10.38
CA ALA A 124 -6.73 6.44 10.91
C ALA A 124 -8.08 6.90 11.49
N GLU A 125 -8.09 8.06 12.18
CA GLU A 125 -9.34 8.59 12.75
C GLU A 125 -10.35 8.97 11.67
N THR A 126 -9.91 9.56 10.57
CA THR A 126 -10.79 9.86 9.42
C THR A 126 -11.49 8.60 8.89
N LEU A 127 -10.78 7.47 8.85
CA LEU A 127 -11.37 6.18 8.45
C LEU A 127 -12.38 5.65 9.48
N ARG A 128 -12.09 5.82 10.78
CA ARG A 128 -13.02 5.45 11.86
C ARG A 128 -14.29 6.30 11.83
N GLU A 129 -14.15 7.60 11.62
CA GLU A 129 -15.28 8.52 11.46
C GLU A 129 -16.16 8.17 10.24
N ALA A 130 -15.57 7.59 9.20
CA ALA A 130 -16.30 7.05 8.05
C ALA A 130 -17.01 5.71 8.33
N GLY A 131 -16.92 5.16 9.55
CA GLY A 131 -17.56 3.92 9.97
C GLY A 131 -16.75 2.65 9.73
N LEU A 132 -15.45 2.78 9.41
CA LEU A 132 -14.57 1.64 9.18
C LEU A 132 -13.89 1.18 10.47
N THR A 133 -13.73 -0.13 10.63
CA THR A 133 -12.81 -0.67 11.64
C THR A 133 -11.38 -0.50 11.14
N VAL A 134 -10.48 0.03 11.97
CA VAL A 134 -9.11 0.34 11.54
C VAL A 134 -8.08 -0.31 12.44
N ASP A 135 -7.24 -1.14 11.84
CA ASP A 135 -6.03 -1.69 12.45
C ASP A 135 -4.80 -0.90 11.97
N GLU A 136 -4.11 -0.26 12.90
CA GLU A 136 -2.81 0.35 12.66
C GLU A 136 -1.70 -0.66 12.93
N TYR A 137 -1.13 -1.19 11.86
CA TYR A 137 -0.08 -2.19 11.94
C TYR A 137 1.30 -1.53 12.09
N SER A 138 2.04 -1.94 13.10
CA SER A 138 3.43 -1.56 13.31
C SER A 138 4.30 -2.80 13.32
N LEU A 139 5.38 -2.79 12.56
CA LEU A 139 6.43 -3.78 12.71
C LEU A 139 7.11 -3.51 14.05
N LEU A 140 6.73 -4.29 15.07
CA LEU A 140 7.38 -4.24 16.38
C LEU A 140 8.76 -4.87 16.27
N GLY A 141 9.80 -4.13 16.59
CA GLY A 141 11.19 -4.60 16.70
C GLY A 141 12.19 -3.45 16.72
N ASP A 142 13.32 -3.67 17.37
CA ASP A 142 14.47 -2.73 17.44
C ASP A 142 15.23 -2.61 16.11
N VAL A 143 14.69 -3.16 15.03
CA VAL A 143 15.30 -3.12 13.70
C VAL A 143 14.84 -1.86 12.99
N GLU A 144 15.79 -1.15 12.42
CA GLU A 144 15.51 0.04 11.62
C GLU A 144 14.47 -0.26 10.53
N PRO A 145 13.37 0.53 10.43
CA PRO A 145 12.25 0.19 9.56
C PRO A 145 12.67 0.10 8.09
N VAL A 146 12.27 -0.99 7.45
CA VAL A 146 12.45 -1.16 6.01
C VAL A 146 11.56 -0.17 5.27
N SER A 147 12.12 0.51 4.28
CA SER A 147 11.38 1.46 3.44
C SER A 147 11.87 1.43 1.99
N SER A 148 10.99 1.79 1.05
CA SER A 148 11.37 1.91 -0.36
C SER A 148 12.52 2.92 -0.57
N THR A 149 12.61 3.95 0.25
CA THR A 149 13.71 4.93 0.20
C THR A 149 15.06 4.29 0.54
N ARG A 150 15.13 3.48 1.60
CA ARG A 150 16.35 2.75 1.95
C ARG A 150 16.75 1.74 0.88
N ILE A 151 15.78 1.04 0.30
CA ILE A 151 16.03 0.08 -0.77
C ILE A 151 16.63 0.80 -1.99
N ARG A 152 16.07 1.96 -2.38
CA ARG A 152 16.64 2.77 -3.49
C ARG A 152 18.07 3.20 -3.19
N ALA A 153 18.35 3.60 -1.96
CA ALA A 153 19.72 3.99 -1.56
C ALA A 153 20.69 2.80 -1.66
N ALA A 154 20.31 1.62 -1.20
CA ALA A 154 21.12 0.40 -1.30
C ALA A 154 21.37 0.02 -2.77
N VAL A 155 20.33 0.04 -3.61
CA VAL A 155 20.45 -0.25 -5.05
C VAL A 155 21.38 0.77 -5.73
N ALA A 156 21.22 2.06 -5.45
CA ALA A 156 22.08 3.11 -6.00
C ALA A 156 23.55 2.99 -5.56
N ALA A 157 23.79 2.50 -4.35
CA ALA A 157 25.13 2.22 -3.83
C ALA A 157 25.73 0.89 -4.34
N GLY A 158 24.95 0.08 -5.09
CA GLY A 158 25.37 -1.25 -5.53
C GLY A 158 25.32 -2.32 -4.43
N ASP A 159 24.74 -2.01 -3.28
CA ASP A 159 24.54 -2.97 -2.18
C ASP A 159 23.30 -3.84 -2.45
N VAL A 160 23.46 -4.75 -3.39
CA VAL A 160 22.39 -5.66 -3.83
C VAL A 160 22.02 -6.69 -2.74
N VAL A 161 22.93 -6.96 -1.80
CA VAL A 161 22.70 -7.89 -0.70
C VAL A 161 21.75 -7.25 0.32
N GLU A 162 22.00 -5.99 0.73
CA GLU A 162 21.12 -5.27 1.62
C GLU A 162 19.75 -5.02 0.96
N ALA A 163 19.73 -4.62 -0.32
CA ALA A 163 18.49 -4.46 -1.07
C ALA A 163 17.68 -5.75 -1.11
N ALA A 164 18.31 -6.90 -1.40
CA ALA A 164 17.64 -8.20 -1.42
C ALA A 164 17.10 -8.61 -0.04
N ALA A 165 17.83 -8.36 1.04
CA ALA A 165 17.37 -8.62 2.40
C ALA A 165 16.12 -7.81 2.74
N MET A 166 16.08 -6.52 2.39
CA MET A 166 14.92 -5.65 2.59
C MET A 166 13.73 -6.02 1.70
N LEU A 167 13.96 -6.50 0.48
CA LEU A 167 12.91 -6.94 -0.45
C LEU A 167 12.39 -8.35 -0.11
N GLY A 168 13.18 -9.17 0.60
CA GLY A 168 12.92 -10.60 0.79
C GLY A 168 13.10 -11.43 -0.49
N ARG A 169 13.73 -10.86 -1.52
CA ARG A 169 14.08 -11.47 -2.82
C ARG A 169 15.15 -10.64 -3.52
N PRO A 170 15.85 -11.19 -4.54
CA PRO A 170 16.74 -10.38 -5.38
C PRO A 170 16.00 -9.18 -6.00
N HIS A 171 16.69 -8.04 -6.13
CA HIS A 171 16.18 -6.90 -6.89
C HIS A 171 16.22 -7.24 -8.39
N GLU A 172 15.14 -6.97 -9.08
CA GLU A 172 14.97 -7.25 -10.52
C GLU A 172 15.01 -5.94 -11.30
N ILE A 173 15.67 -5.95 -12.43
CA ILE A 173 15.68 -4.84 -13.39
C ILE A 173 14.97 -5.35 -14.63
N ALA A 174 13.90 -4.65 -15.04
CA ALA A 174 13.26 -4.92 -16.31
C ALA A 174 14.16 -4.43 -17.44
N GLY A 175 14.48 -5.30 -18.38
CA GLY A 175 15.27 -5.03 -19.57
C GLY A 175 14.41 -5.05 -20.83
#